data_d1d92d8069ad51712cb4660b748d9915
#
_entry.id   d1d92d8069ad51712cb4660b748d9915
#
_cell.length_a   1.000
_cell.length_b   1.000
_cell.length_c   1.000
_cell.angle_alpha   90.00
_cell.angle_beta   90.00
_cell.angle_gamma   90.00
#
_symmetry.space_group_name_H-M   'P 1'
#
loop_
_entity.id
_entity.type
_entity.pdbx_description
1 polymer ?
#
loop_
_entity_poly.entity_id
_entity_poly.type
_entity_poly.pdbx_seq_one_letter_code
_entity_poly.pdbx_strand_id
1 'polypeptide(L)'
;MIDELDRRLAQWLRGVVGEVRVSFAPPGEPTAETVVWLSLVDVRRVALPRTVQRPPAQLHVRYLVTVTALDEIETHRLLGALAFAAMDPNPLGIDLEPAPLTTWRAFELPPRAGVVFRIPVRRERPEPVAPRVRERIHVHESQLTTLSGIVLGPNDIPVADARVGMPAVGVWTTSDSAGRFRLTGVPTSIPRSPIRVSARGVEAVAEDDGTAPPHPLIIRLTALGV
;
A
#
# COMPACT_ATOMS: atom_id res chain seq x y z
N MET A 1 -0.09 6.82 21.74
CA MET A 1 -0.91 5.78 21.07
C MET A 1 -0.58 4.38 21.60
N ILE A 2 0.63 3.82 21.41
CA ILE A 2 1.02 2.55 22.06
C ILE A 2 1.19 2.78 23.57
N ASP A 3 1.82 3.87 23.97
CA ASP A 3 1.93 4.33 25.35
C ASP A 3 0.56 4.46 26.09
N GLU A 4 -0.46 4.86 25.36
CA GLU A 4 -1.83 4.92 25.89
C GLU A 4 -2.43 3.51 26.04
N LEU A 5 -2.14 2.63 25.06
CA LEU A 5 -2.53 1.23 25.16
C LEU A 5 -1.87 0.57 26.37
N ASP A 6 -0.57 0.80 26.58
CA ASP A 6 0.19 0.28 27.72
C ASP A 6 -0.47 0.67 29.05
N ARG A 7 -0.81 1.95 29.21
CA ARG A 7 -1.49 2.45 30.42
C ARG A 7 -2.85 1.78 30.65
N ARG A 8 -3.66 1.69 29.59
CA ARG A 8 -4.98 1.04 29.64
C ARG A 8 -4.87 -0.44 29.91
N LEU A 9 -3.90 -1.13 29.33
CA LEU A 9 -3.64 -2.54 29.53
C LEU A 9 -3.20 -2.81 30.97
N ALA A 10 -2.26 -2.02 31.50
CA ALA A 10 -1.85 -2.13 32.89
C ALA A 10 -2.99 -1.89 33.88
N GLN A 11 -3.86 -0.93 33.59
CA GLN A 11 -5.06 -0.67 34.42
C GLN A 11 -6.05 -1.84 34.37
N TRP A 12 -6.29 -2.39 33.18
CA TRP A 12 -7.19 -3.54 33.01
C TRP A 12 -6.64 -4.77 33.76
N LEU A 13 -5.34 -5.04 33.65
CA LEU A 13 -4.69 -6.15 34.39
C LEU A 13 -4.88 -6.02 35.90
N ARG A 14 -4.64 -4.83 36.46
CA ARG A 14 -4.86 -4.61 37.91
C ARG A 14 -6.33 -4.81 38.30
N GLY A 15 -7.26 -4.49 37.44
CA GLY A 15 -8.68 -4.78 37.65
C GLY A 15 -9.01 -6.28 37.71
N VAL A 16 -8.24 -7.13 37.02
CA VAL A 16 -8.43 -8.58 36.96
C VAL A 16 -7.73 -9.30 38.14
N VAL A 17 -6.45 -8.97 38.37
CA VAL A 17 -5.60 -9.72 39.31
C VAL A 17 -5.27 -8.96 40.62
N GLY A 18 -5.79 -7.76 40.75
CA GLY A 18 -5.52 -6.91 41.92
C GLY A 18 -4.28 -6.07 41.83
N GLU A 19 -3.83 -5.52 42.93
CA GLU A 19 -2.64 -4.67 43.01
C GLU A 19 -1.37 -5.51 42.85
N VAL A 20 -0.91 -5.62 41.58
CA VAL A 20 0.34 -6.28 41.20
C VAL A 20 1.24 -5.31 40.48
N ARG A 21 2.54 -5.53 40.55
CA ARG A 21 3.51 -4.81 39.74
C ARG A 21 3.35 -5.22 38.27
N VAL A 22 3.17 -4.27 37.38
CA VAL A 22 3.18 -4.48 35.93
C VAL A 22 4.48 -3.91 35.36
N SER A 23 5.18 -4.75 34.59
CA SER A 23 6.45 -4.36 33.94
C SER A 23 6.33 -4.57 32.42
N PHE A 24 6.82 -3.61 31.64
CA PHE A 24 6.89 -3.68 30.17
C PHE A 24 8.26 -4.16 29.67
N ALA A 25 9.18 -4.45 30.58
CA ALA A 25 10.46 -5.08 30.24
C ALA A 25 10.29 -6.55 29.84
N PRO A 26 11.29 -7.17 29.21
CA PRO A 26 11.34 -8.62 29.07
C PRO A 26 11.19 -9.31 30.43
N PRO A 27 10.60 -10.53 30.46
CA PRO A 27 10.42 -11.26 31.71
C PRO A 27 11.75 -11.51 32.42
N GLY A 28 11.85 -11.06 33.66
CA GLY A 28 13.05 -11.21 34.51
C GLY A 28 13.06 -12.51 35.32
N GLU A 29 14.08 -12.60 36.18
CA GLU A 29 14.17 -13.66 37.19
C GLU A 29 13.01 -13.56 38.19
N PRO A 30 12.61 -14.67 38.80
CA PRO A 30 11.63 -14.67 39.88
C PRO A 30 12.13 -13.79 41.04
N THR A 31 11.25 -12.90 41.51
CA THR A 31 11.50 -12.02 42.64
C THR A 31 10.51 -12.36 43.76
N ALA A 32 10.77 -11.86 44.96
CA ALA A 32 9.82 -12.00 46.07
C ALA A 32 8.49 -11.27 45.85
N GLU A 33 8.45 -10.37 44.86
CA GLU A 33 7.29 -9.60 44.46
C GLU A 33 6.58 -10.25 43.26
N THR A 34 5.25 -10.29 43.33
CA THR A 34 4.45 -10.74 42.18
C THR A 34 4.47 -9.70 41.05
N VAL A 35 4.95 -10.11 39.89
CA VAL A 35 5.09 -9.23 38.72
C VAL A 35 4.37 -9.84 37.52
N VAL A 36 3.54 -9.02 36.86
CA VAL A 36 3.00 -9.31 35.53
C VAL A 36 3.86 -8.60 34.49
N TRP A 37 4.45 -9.39 33.60
CA TRP A 37 5.29 -8.88 32.51
C TRP A 37 4.48 -8.77 31.25
N LEU A 38 4.54 -7.61 30.60
CA LEU A 38 3.90 -7.25 29.33
C LEU A 38 4.97 -6.89 28.30
N SER A 39 5.61 -7.87 27.75
CA SER A 39 6.70 -7.61 26.80
C SER A 39 6.14 -7.45 25.38
N LEU A 40 6.38 -6.31 24.76
CA LEU A 40 5.98 -6.05 23.38
C LEU A 40 6.73 -7.01 22.44
N VAL A 41 6.00 -7.87 21.73
CA VAL A 41 6.55 -8.84 20.80
C VAL A 41 6.71 -8.24 19.41
N ASP A 42 5.61 -7.73 18.87
CA ASP A 42 5.59 -7.10 17.55
C ASP A 42 4.37 -6.18 17.37
N VAL A 43 4.44 -5.41 16.27
CA VAL A 43 3.35 -4.56 15.80
C VAL A 43 3.11 -4.89 14.34
N ARG A 44 1.94 -5.45 14.02
CA ARG A 44 1.59 -5.90 12.67
C ARG A 44 0.51 -5.04 12.05
N ARG A 45 0.70 -4.70 10.78
CA ARG A 45 -0.34 -4.04 10.00
C ARG A 45 -1.44 -5.04 9.66
N VAL A 46 -2.70 -4.64 9.84
CA VAL A 46 -3.85 -5.41 9.34
C VAL A 46 -4.08 -5.06 7.87
N ALA A 47 -4.11 -6.08 7.01
CA ALA A 47 -4.53 -5.91 5.64
C ALA A 47 -6.05 -5.80 5.62
N LEU A 48 -6.55 -4.61 5.36
CA LEU A 48 -7.99 -4.38 5.19
C LEU A 48 -8.37 -4.53 3.71
N PRO A 49 -9.59 -5.01 3.40
CA PRO A 49 -10.09 -5.05 2.04
C PRO A 49 -10.01 -3.67 1.39
N ARG A 50 -9.70 -3.64 0.10
CA ARG A 50 -9.74 -2.40 -0.68
C ARG A 50 -11.20 -1.99 -0.85
N THR A 51 -11.62 -0.97 -0.14
CA THR A 51 -12.94 -0.33 -0.29
C THR A 51 -12.75 1.02 -0.98
N VAL A 52 -13.84 1.55 -1.54
CA VAL A 52 -13.86 2.89 -2.15
C VAL A 52 -13.54 3.97 -1.10
N GLN A 53 -13.92 3.75 0.15
CA GLN A 53 -13.57 4.62 1.28
C GLN A 53 -12.22 4.18 1.85
N ARG A 54 -11.40 5.14 2.26
CA ARG A 54 -10.11 4.88 2.91
C ARG A 54 -10.37 4.32 4.32
N PRO A 55 -10.14 3.03 4.57
CA PRO A 55 -10.36 2.48 5.89
C PRO A 55 -9.38 3.08 6.90
N PRO A 56 -9.73 3.17 8.20
CA PRO A 56 -8.82 3.60 9.24
C PRO A 56 -7.55 2.75 9.23
N ALA A 57 -6.43 3.33 9.63
CA ALA A 57 -5.21 2.55 9.81
C ALA A 57 -5.40 1.60 10.98
N GLN A 58 -5.19 0.32 10.78
CA GLN A 58 -5.36 -0.70 11.80
C GLN A 58 -4.06 -1.49 11.99
N LEU A 59 -3.69 -1.67 13.25
CA LEU A 59 -2.55 -2.46 13.68
C LEU A 59 -3.02 -3.52 14.67
N HIS A 60 -2.32 -4.63 14.73
CA HIS A 60 -2.35 -5.54 15.85
C HIS A 60 -1.06 -5.36 16.66
N VAL A 61 -1.20 -5.07 17.92
CA VAL A 61 -0.09 -5.00 18.89
C VAL A 61 -0.11 -6.27 19.69
N ARG A 62 1.04 -6.97 19.77
CA ARG A 62 1.14 -8.26 20.45
C ARG A 62 2.07 -8.16 21.62
N TYR A 63 1.59 -8.58 22.79
CA TYR A 63 2.34 -8.64 24.04
C TYR A 63 2.48 -10.07 24.50
N LEU A 64 3.69 -10.48 24.82
CA LEU A 64 3.92 -11.68 25.63
C LEU A 64 3.55 -11.34 27.07
N VAL A 65 2.60 -12.06 27.61
CA VAL A 65 2.14 -11.93 29.01
C VAL A 65 2.62 -13.11 29.80
N THR A 66 3.41 -12.84 30.82
CA THR A 66 3.87 -13.84 31.78
C THR A 66 3.70 -13.31 33.19
N VAL A 67 3.64 -14.21 34.14
CA VAL A 67 3.54 -13.87 35.57
C VAL A 67 4.71 -14.51 36.28
N THR A 68 5.31 -13.82 37.21
CA THR A 68 6.23 -14.40 38.20
C THR A 68 5.72 -14.08 39.58
N ALA A 69 5.60 -15.10 40.41
CA ALA A 69 5.25 -14.98 41.82
C ALA A 69 6.20 -15.86 42.65
N LEU A 70 6.13 -15.76 43.96
CA LEU A 70 6.92 -16.57 44.86
C LEU A 70 6.61 -18.05 44.73
N ASP A 71 5.34 -18.37 44.46
CA ASP A 71 4.81 -19.73 44.30
C ASP A 71 4.34 -19.96 42.86
N GLU A 72 4.69 -21.11 42.29
CA GLU A 72 4.29 -21.50 40.94
C GLU A 72 2.77 -21.69 40.81
N ILE A 73 2.10 -22.16 41.86
CA ILE A 73 0.64 -22.32 41.89
C ILE A 73 -0.02 -20.94 41.74
N GLU A 74 0.48 -19.96 42.46
CA GLU A 74 0.01 -18.58 42.35
C GLU A 74 0.29 -17.99 40.96
N THR A 75 1.45 -18.26 40.39
CA THR A 75 1.79 -17.89 39.00
C THR A 75 0.75 -18.44 38.02
N HIS A 76 0.42 -19.72 38.11
CA HIS A 76 -0.57 -20.38 37.27
C HIS A 76 -1.98 -19.85 37.50
N ARG A 77 -2.35 -19.59 38.75
CA ARG A 77 -3.65 -19.01 39.12
C ARG A 77 -3.85 -17.64 38.48
N LEU A 78 -2.88 -16.75 38.61
CA LEU A 78 -2.93 -15.41 38.06
C LEU A 78 -2.93 -15.42 36.53
N LEU A 79 -2.07 -16.24 35.91
CA LEU A 79 -2.03 -16.36 34.46
C LEU A 79 -3.36 -16.92 33.91
N GLY A 80 -3.95 -17.91 34.59
CA GLY A 80 -5.26 -18.43 34.25
C GLY A 80 -6.38 -17.38 34.36
N ALA A 81 -6.39 -16.58 35.44
CA ALA A 81 -7.34 -15.49 35.60
C ALA A 81 -7.25 -14.45 34.47
N LEU A 82 -6.02 -14.09 34.08
CA LEU A 82 -5.78 -13.18 32.97
C LEU A 82 -6.24 -13.76 31.62
N ALA A 83 -5.96 -15.05 31.38
CA ALA A 83 -6.38 -15.73 30.17
C ALA A 83 -7.90 -15.80 30.04
N PHE A 84 -8.62 -16.18 31.10
CA PHE A 84 -10.09 -16.20 31.11
C PHE A 84 -10.68 -14.78 30.92
N ALA A 85 -10.15 -13.80 31.64
CA ALA A 85 -10.62 -12.41 31.50
C ALA A 85 -10.36 -11.83 30.08
N ALA A 86 -9.33 -12.30 29.38
CA ALA A 86 -9.07 -11.92 27.99
C ALA A 86 -10.06 -12.56 27.01
N MET A 87 -10.58 -13.76 27.33
CA MET A 87 -11.60 -14.46 26.51
C MET A 87 -12.98 -13.85 26.67
N ASP A 88 -13.25 -13.21 27.80
CA ASP A 88 -14.51 -12.49 28.02
C ASP A 88 -14.55 -11.18 27.21
N PRO A 89 -15.74 -10.65 26.89
CA PRO A 89 -15.86 -9.34 26.29
C PRO A 89 -15.13 -8.26 27.11
N ASN A 90 -14.05 -7.71 26.56
CA ASN A 90 -13.22 -6.73 27.26
C ASN A 90 -13.08 -5.42 26.46
N PRO A 91 -12.88 -4.28 27.12
CA PRO A 91 -12.86 -2.96 26.46
C PRO A 91 -11.64 -2.73 25.55
N LEU A 92 -10.64 -3.62 25.59
CA LEU A 92 -9.44 -3.54 24.78
C LEU A 92 -9.54 -4.41 23.51
N GLY A 93 -10.53 -5.31 23.44
CA GLY A 93 -10.66 -6.27 22.33
C GLY A 93 -9.47 -7.23 22.27
N ILE A 94 -9.02 -7.68 23.44
CA ILE A 94 -7.90 -8.61 23.55
C ILE A 94 -8.32 -9.95 22.94
N ASP A 95 -7.46 -10.46 22.07
CA ASP A 95 -7.56 -11.78 21.51
C ASP A 95 -6.38 -12.62 22.03
N LEU A 96 -6.68 -13.82 22.52
CA LEU A 96 -5.71 -14.70 23.20
C LEU A 96 -5.03 -15.61 22.17
N GLU A 97 -3.71 -15.58 22.12
CA GLU A 97 -2.91 -16.46 21.28
C GLU A 97 -1.93 -17.28 22.12
N PRO A 98 -1.55 -18.49 21.70
CA PRO A 98 -0.48 -19.24 22.36
C PRO A 98 0.86 -18.49 22.20
N ALA A 99 1.75 -18.63 23.18
CA ALA A 99 3.10 -18.10 23.11
C ALA A 99 4.02 -19.11 22.37
N PRO A 100 4.36 -18.87 21.08
CA PRO A 100 5.19 -19.80 20.33
C PRO A 100 6.64 -19.79 20.83
N LEU A 101 7.35 -20.90 20.67
CA LEU A 101 8.75 -21.03 21.08
C LEU A 101 9.66 -19.98 20.43
N THR A 102 9.31 -19.50 19.24
CA THR A 102 10.04 -18.43 18.55
C THR A 102 10.01 -17.11 19.32
N THR A 103 8.91 -16.82 20.04
CA THR A 103 8.81 -15.63 20.88
C THR A 103 9.80 -15.69 22.05
N TRP A 104 9.89 -16.83 22.72
CA TRP A 104 10.84 -17.03 23.82
C TRP A 104 12.29 -16.91 23.37
N ARG A 105 12.61 -17.48 22.20
CA ARG A 105 13.94 -17.37 21.60
C ARG A 105 14.31 -15.95 21.24
N ALA A 106 13.35 -15.15 20.77
CA ALA A 106 13.58 -13.74 20.44
C ALA A 106 13.94 -12.88 21.66
N PHE A 107 13.51 -13.29 22.84
CA PHE A 107 13.89 -12.67 24.12
C PHE A 107 15.08 -13.35 24.80
N GLU A 108 15.69 -14.36 24.17
CA GLU A 108 16.78 -15.17 24.74
C GLU A 108 16.42 -15.81 26.10
N LEU A 109 15.14 -16.18 26.26
CA LEU A 109 14.59 -16.73 27.49
C LEU A 109 14.19 -18.20 27.32
N PRO A 110 14.32 -19.04 28.36
CA PRO A 110 13.73 -20.36 28.36
C PRO A 110 12.19 -20.27 28.31
N PRO A 111 11.53 -21.23 27.64
CA PRO A 111 10.06 -21.27 27.63
C PRO A 111 9.51 -21.37 29.05
N ARG A 112 8.50 -20.56 29.34
CA ARG A 112 7.76 -20.50 30.60
C ARG A 112 6.26 -20.49 30.32
N ALA A 113 5.46 -20.63 31.35
CA ALA A 113 4.02 -20.39 31.25
C ALA A 113 3.74 -18.95 30.82
N GLY A 114 3.00 -18.78 29.73
CA GLY A 114 2.69 -17.47 29.19
C GLY A 114 1.74 -17.55 28.01
N VAL A 115 1.13 -16.43 27.71
CA VAL A 115 0.19 -16.25 26.61
C VAL A 115 0.53 -15.00 25.82
N VAL A 116 0.03 -14.88 24.60
CA VAL A 116 0.16 -13.65 23.82
C VAL A 116 -1.19 -12.96 23.75
N PHE A 117 -1.23 -11.69 24.15
CA PHE A 117 -2.36 -10.81 23.92
C PHE A 117 -2.19 -10.09 22.59
N ARG A 118 -3.14 -10.27 21.67
CA ARG A 118 -3.23 -9.54 20.44
C ARG A 118 -4.32 -8.49 20.58
N ILE A 119 -3.95 -7.22 20.44
CA ILE A 119 -4.84 -6.09 20.68
C ILE A 119 -4.98 -5.26 19.42
N PRO A 120 -6.20 -5.06 18.89
CA PRO A 120 -6.41 -4.22 17.72
C PRO A 120 -6.32 -2.73 18.11
N VAL A 121 -5.50 -1.98 17.38
CA VAL A 121 -5.38 -0.53 17.52
C VAL A 121 -5.81 0.12 16.21
N ARG A 122 -6.77 1.03 16.29
CA ARG A 122 -7.30 1.76 15.14
C ARG A 122 -6.96 3.24 15.26
N ARG A 123 -6.60 3.83 14.13
CA ARG A 123 -6.38 5.27 14.00
C ARG A 123 -7.16 5.78 12.80
N GLU A 124 -8.05 6.72 13.04
CA GLU A 124 -8.73 7.45 11.97
C GLU A 124 -7.68 8.15 11.10
N ARG A 125 -7.88 8.10 9.79
CA ARG A 125 -7.06 8.86 8.85
C ARG A 125 -7.77 10.20 8.61
N PRO A 126 -7.05 11.31 8.70
CA PRO A 126 -7.64 12.59 8.31
C PRO A 126 -8.12 12.49 6.86
N GLU A 127 -9.34 12.94 6.62
CA GLU A 127 -9.84 13.09 5.25
C GLU A 127 -8.91 14.06 4.52
N PRO A 128 -8.38 13.66 3.35
CA PRO A 128 -7.66 14.61 2.53
C PRO A 128 -8.65 15.70 2.15
N VAL A 129 -8.33 16.92 2.46
CA VAL A 129 -9.07 18.08 1.93
C VAL A 129 -8.86 18.03 0.42
N ALA A 130 -9.82 17.46 -0.31
CA ALA A 130 -9.79 17.47 -1.75
C ALA A 130 -9.81 18.94 -2.20
N PRO A 131 -8.86 19.40 -3.01
CA PRO A 131 -8.93 20.73 -3.57
C PRO A 131 -10.25 20.84 -4.33
N ARG A 132 -11.00 21.89 -4.07
CA ARG A 132 -12.24 22.17 -4.82
C ARG A 132 -11.86 22.27 -6.29
N VAL A 133 -12.51 21.47 -7.13
CA VAL A 133 -12.39 21.63 -8.58
C VAL A 133 -12.90 23.03 -8.92
N ARG A 134 -11.99 23.93 -9.30
CA ARG A 134 -12.31 25.32 -9.61
C ARG A 134 -12.75 25.51 -11.06
N GLU A 135 -12.43 24.54 -11.91
CA GLU A 135 -12.76 24.55 -13.32
C GLU A 135 -13.87 23.54 -13.61
N ARG A 136 -14.82 23.96 -14.43
CA ARG A 136 -15.85 23.06 -14.93
C ARG A 136 -15.20 22.03 -15.83
N ILE A 137 -15.56 20.77 -15.64
CA ILE A 137 -15.18 19.71 -16.59
C ILE A 137 -15.91 20.06 -17.91
N HIS A 138 -15.14 20.38 -18.94
CA HIS A 138 -15.66 20.53 -20.29
C HIS A 138 -15.63 19.16 -20.96
N VAL A 139 -16.80 18.61 -21.21
CA VAL A 139 -16.94 17.38 -21.99
C VAL A 139 -17.15 17.79 -23.44
N HIS A 140 -16.20 17.40 -24.31
CA HIS A 140 -16.33 17.59 -25.74
C HIS A 140 -16.67 16.24 -26.37
N GLU A 141 -17.81 16.17 -27.01
CA GLU A 141 -18.13 15.06 -27.90
C GLU A 141 -17.42 15.24 -29.23
N SER A 142 -16.71 14.24 -29.67
CA SER A 142 -16.00 14.24 -30.94
C SER A 142 -16.16 12.90 -31.65
N GLN A 143 -16.34 12.95 -32.95
CA GLN A 143 -16.22 11.76 -33.77
C GLN A 143 -14.77 11.29 -33.78
N LEU A 144 -14.59 9.97 -33.69
CA LEU A 144 -13.27 9.35 -33.75
C LEU A 144 -12.97 8.90 -35.17
N THR A 145 -11.76 9.17 -35.63
CA THR A 145 -11.27 8.72 -36.92
C THR A 145 -9.99 7.89 -36.79
N THR A 146 -9.55 7.34 -37.90
CA THR A 146 -8.27 6.63 -37.98
C THR A 146 -7.33 7.43 -38.85
N LEU A 147 -6.17 7.78 -38.32
CA LEU A 147 -5.08 8.41 -39.05
C LEU A 147 -4.12 7.32 -39.51
N SER A 148 -3.80 7.33 -40.80
CA SER A 148 -2.83 6.40 -41.38
C SER A 148 -1.64 7.17 -41.95
N GLY A 149 -0.46 6.61 -41.85
CA GLY A 149 0.75 7.27 -42.36
C GLY A 149 1.94 6.33 -42.55
N ILE A 150 3.05 6.93 -42.90
CA ILE A 150 4.34 6.24 -43.04
C ILE A 150 5.43 7.04 -42.34
N VAL A 151 6.32 6.35 -41.64
CA VAL A 151 7.55 6.92 -41.06
C VAL A 151 8.73 6.58 -41.92
N LEU A 152 9.39 7.62 -42.37
CA LEU A 152 10.59 7.53 -43.23
C LEU A 152 11.79 8.09 -42.46
N GLY A 153 12.91 7.43 -42.57
CA GLY A 153 14.23 7.90 -42.14
C GLY A 153 14.99 8.66 -43.24
N PRO A 154 16.29 8.86 -43.02
CA PRO A 154 17.18 9.43 -44.07
C PRO A 154 17.08 8.65 -45.37
N ASN A 155 17.13 9.34 -46.49
CA ASN A 155 17.00 8.78 -47.82
C ASN A 155 15.68 8.05 -48.11
N ASP A 156 14.60 8.49 -47.46
CA ASP A 156 13.25 7.91 -47.56
C ASP A 156 13.16 6.40 -47.24
N ILE A 157 14.09 5.89 -46.42
CA ILE A 157 14.06 4.49 -45.97
C ILE A 157 12.95 4.30 -44.94
N PRO A 158 12.03 3.33 -45.11
CA PRO A 158 11.00 3.06 -44.13
C PRO A 158 11.58 2.69 -42.76
N VAL A 159 11.00 3.22 -41.70
CA VAL A 159 11.42 2.97 -40.31
C VAL A 159 10.42 2.05 -39.65
N ALA A 160 10.83 0.82 -39.38
CA ALA A 160 10.07 -0.15 -38.59
C ALA A 160 10.17 0.17 -37.10
N ASP A 161 9.15 -0.27 -36.32
CA ASP A 161 9.09 -0.15 -34.87
C ASP A 161 9.18 1.29 -34.33
N ALA A 162 8.88 2.28 -35.16
CA ALA A 162 8.77 3.65 -34.74
C ALA A 162 7.48 3.81 -33.90
N ARG A 163 7.61 4.32 -32.70
CA ARG A 163 6.46 4.63 -31.83
C ARG A 163 5.85 5.96 -32.26
N VAL A 164 4.62 5.91 -32.73
CA VAL A 164 3.86 7.08 -33.22
C VAL A 164 2.68 7.32 -32.30
N GLY A 165 2.44 8.55 -31.93
CA GLY A 165 1.30 8.85 -31.08
C GLY A 165 0.94 10.30 -30.97
N MET A 166 -0.23 10.53 -30.41
CA MET A 166 -0.79 11.83 -30.11
C MET A 166 -0.96 11.98 -28.59
N PRO A 167 0.03 12.56 -27.89
CA PRO A 167 0.03 12.64 -26.42
C PRO A 167 -1.20 13.34 -25.84
N ALA A 168 -1.74 14.32 -26.51
CA ALA A 168 -2.89 15.09 -26.07
C ALA A 168 -4.15 14.23 -25.84
N VAL A 169 -4.25 13.11 -26.58
CA VAL A 169 -5.37 12.16 -26.46
C VAL A 169 -4.95 10.79 -25.97
N GLY A 170 -3.67 10.61 -25.66
CA GLY A 170 -3.16 9.36 -25.09
C GLY A 170 -3.12 8.17 -26.04
N VAL A 171 -3.22 8.40 -27.37
CA VAL A 171 -3.27 7.33 -28.38
C VAL A 171 -1.89 7.09 -28.97
N TRP A 172 -1.49 5.80 -29.05
CA TRP A 172 -0.18 5.37 -29.53
C TRP A 172 -0.28 4.12 -30.38
N THR A 173 0.63 3.99 -31.35
CA THR A 173 0.81 2.81 -32.20
C THR A 173 2.29 2.64 -32.57
N THR A 174 2.62 1.54 -33.26
CA THR A 174 3.96 1.26 -33.78
C THR A 174 3.89 1.09 -35.30
N SER A 175 4.93 1.52 -36.03
CA SER A 175 5.02 1.30 -37.46
C SER A 175 5.42 -0.15 -37.78
N ASP A 176 4.94 -0.67 -38.91
CA ASP A 176 5.31 -1.98 -39.44
C ASP A 176 6.67 -1.98 -40.14
N SER A 177 7.06 -3.15 -40.73
CA SER A 177 8.30 -3.30 -41.48
C SER A 177 8.42 -2.41 -42.70
N ALA A 178 7.31 -1.91 -43.22
CA ALA A 178 7.26 -0.95 -44.34
C ALA A 178 7.12 0.51 -43.86
N GLY A 179 7.33 0.76 -42.54
CA GLY A 179 7.22 2.07 -41.93
C GLY A 179 5.78 2.57 -41.76
N ARG A 180 4.76 1.77 -42.13
CA ARG A 180 3.36 2.20 -42.08
C ARG A 180 2.79 2.10 -40.67
N PHE A 181 1.99 3.08 -40.31
CA PHE A 181 1.28 3.08 -39.05
C PHE A 181 -0.21 3.39 -39.24
N ARG A 182 -1.01 2.99 -38.24
CA ARG A 182 -2.44 3.31 -38.14
C ARG A 182 -2.75 3.72 -36.71
N LEU A 183 -3.16 4.97 -36.52
CA LEU A 183 -3.51 5.53 -35.23
C LEU A 183 -5.04 5.62 -35.18
N THR A 184 -5.68 4.75 -34.39
CA THR A 184 -7.13 4.67 -34.21
C THR A 184 -7.59 5.47 -33.01
N GLY A 185 -8.81 6.00 -33.04
CA GLY A 185 -9.36 6.76 -31.91
C GLY A 185 -8.88 8.20 -31.84
N VAL A 186 -8.52 8.79 -32.97
CA VAL A 186 -8.14 10.20 -33.07
C VAL A 186 -9.40 11.07 -33.19
N PRO A 187 -9.64 12.03 -32.28
CA PRO A 187 -10.78 12.92 -32.36
C PRO A 187 -10.68 13.87 -33.58
N THR A 188 -11.76 14.01 -34.32
CA THR A 188 -11.81 14.91 -35.49
C THR A 188 -11.92 16.39 -35.12
N SER A 189 -12.31 16.69 -33.88
CA SER A 189 -12.55 18.08 -33.42
C SER A 189 -11.36 18.72 -32.71
N ILE A 190 -10.25 17.98 -32.48
CA ILE A 190 -9.07 18.57 -31.86
C ILE A 190 -8.26 19.30 -32.93
N PRO A 191 -8.08 20.62 -32.79
CA PRO A 191 -7.24 21.34 -33.74
C PRO A 191 -5.80 20.83 -33.62
N ARG A 192 -5.24 20.36 -34.74
CA ARG A 192 -3.81 20.08 -35.03
C ARG A 192 -2.95 19.77 -33.82
N SER A 193 -3.24 18.68 -33.12
CA SER A 193 -2.38 18.23 -32.03
C SER A 193 -1.12 17.61 -32.62
N PRO A 194 0.07 17.96 -32.12
CA PRO A 194 1.32 17.45 -32.66
C PRO A 194 1.40 15.93 -32.50
N ILE A 195 1.79 15.26 -33.58
CA ILE A 195 2.08 13.82 -33.59
C ILE A 195 3.54 13.65 -33.20
N ARG A 196 3.80 12.89 -32.14
CA ARG A 196 5.17 12.54 -31.74
C ARG A 196 5.55 11.18 -32.32
N VAL A 197 6.76 11.15 -32.86
CA VAL A 197 7.38 9.93 -33.36
C VAL A 197 8.72 9.73 -32.66
N SER A 198 8.91 8.53 -32.15
CA SER A 198 10.17 8.14 -31.52
C SER A 198 10.65 6.84 -32.13
N ALA A 199 11.88 6.85 -32.64
CA ALA A 199 12.55 5.68 -33.23
C ALA A 199 14.04 5.73 -32.94
N ARG A 200 14.63 4.62 -32.49
CA ARG A 200 16.08 4.47 -32.25
C ARG A 200 16.71 5.65 -31.50
N GLY A 201 16.06 6.13 -30.45
CA GLY A 201 16.56 7.23 -29.62
C GLY A 201 16.40 8.64 -30.22
N VAL A 202 15.77 8.77 -31.40
CA VAL A 202 15.44 10.06 -32.01
C VAL A 202 13.96 10.34 -31.84
N GLU A 203 13.62 11.57 -31.43
CA GLU A 203 12.24 12.04 -31.36
C GLU A 203 12.03 13.11 -32.45
N ALA A 204 10.89 13.05 -33.12
CA ALA A 204 10.40 14.07 -34.02
C ALA A 204 8.96 14.41 -33.69
N VAL A 205 8.59 15.66 -34.01
CA VAL A 205 7.24 16.15 -33.90
C VAL A 205 6.77 16.48 -35.31
N ALA A 206 5.69 15.87 -35.75
CA ALA A 206 5.03 16.18 -36.99
C ALA A 206 3.73 16.93 -36.70
N GLU A 207 3.48 17.97 -37.42
CA GLU A 207 2.17 18.61 -37.43
C GLU A 207 1.28 17.90 -38.44
N ASP A 208 0.06 17.59 -38.04
CA ASP A 208 -0.97 17.17 -38.99
C ASP A 208 -1.29 18.39 -39.86
N ASP A 209 -0.99 18.35 -41.13
CA ASP A 209 -1.24 19.44 -42.08
C ASP A 209 -2.73 19.64 -42.39
N GLY A 210 -3.59 18.83 -41.73
CA GLY A 210 -5.03 18.93 -41.88
C GLY A 210 -5.56 18.45 -43.24
N THR A 211 -4.72 17.72 -43.99
CA THR A 211 -5.15 17.05 -45.21
C THR A 211 -6.05 15.88 -44.81
N ALA A 212 -7.34 16.01 -45.09
CA ALA A 212 -8.31 14.98 -44.76
C ALA A 212 -7.98 13.63 -45.40
N PRO A 213 -8.26 12.49 -44.73
CA PRO A 213 -8.13 11.18 -45.39
C PRO A 213 -8.78 11.21 -46.77
N PRO A 214 -8.16 10.68 -47.84
CA PRO A 214 -7.40 9.42 -47.81
C PRO A 214 -5.88 9.52 -47.95
N HIS A 215 -5.26 10.68 -47.80
CA HIS A 215 -3.83 10.80 -48.00
C HIS A 215 -3.05 10.31 -46.76
N PRO A 216 -2.09 9.37 -46.88
CA PRO A 216 -1.27 8.93 -45.78
C PRO A 216 -0.35 10.07 -45.29
N LEU A 217 -0.30 10.29 -43.99
CA LEU A 217 0.61 11.24 -43.39
C LEU A 217 2.06 10.75 -43.55
N ILE A 218 2.94 11.57 -44.08
CA ILE A 218 4.37 11.22 -44.26
C ILE A 218 5.18 11.94 -43.20
N ILE A 219 5.81 11.16 -42.31
CA ILE A 219 6.66 11.70 -41.25
C ILE A 219 8.11 11.35 -41.57
N ARG A 220 8.96 12.36 -41.72
CA ARG A 220 10.40 12.18 -42.04
C ARG A 220 11.24 12.47 -40.80
N LEU A 221 12.03 11.48 -40.39
CA LEU A 221 13.05 11.63 -39.37
C LEU A 221 14.37 12.07 -40.04
N THR A 222 14.89 13.22 -39.65
CA THR A 222 16.08 13.83 -40.22
C THR A 222 17.39 13.13 -39.84
N ALA A 223 17.37 12.40 -38.72
CA ALA A 223 18.46 11.54 -38.28
C ALA A 223 17.87 10.29 -37.62
N LEU A 224 18.62 9.19 -37.67
CA LEU A 224 18.36 8.01 -36.82
C LEU A 224 19.58 7.83 -35.94
N GLY A 225 19.40 7.66 -34.64
CA GLY A 225 20.49 7.29 -33.74
C GLY A 225 21.09 5.94 -34.17
N VAL A 226 22.40 5.82 -34.08
CA VAL A 226 23.18 4.61 -34.39
C VAL A 226 22.99 3.57 -33.30
#